data_06c441dc83d7dea0854008db78df7a6c
#
_entry.id   06c441dc83d7dea0854008db78df7a6c
#
_cell.length_a   1.000
_cell.length_b   1.000
_cell.length_c   1.000
_cell.angle_alpha   90.00
_cell.angle_beta   90.00
_cell.angle_gamma   90.00
#
_symmetry.space_group_name_H-M   'P 1'
#
loop_
_entity.id
_entity.type
_entity.pdbx_description
1 polymer ?
#
loop_
_entity_poly.entity_id
_entity_poly.type
_entity_poly.pdbx_seq_one_letter_code
_entity_poly.pdbx_strand_id
1 'polypeptide(L)'
;MRTAICSGSFDPITLGHLDVIRRAAGCFDQIWVCVSPNAEKRNQMFTPEQKLRLVRAAIQELPNVEAELWPGLLADYARSHGACAIVRGVRSVTDFDAEYQMALINRGICPGLETMLLPASAPYQHFSSSMAREMIRYRQPLERYLPAPIIPLVEELTE
;
A
#
# COMPACT_ATOMS: atom_id res chain seq x y z
N MET A 1 -19.29 -2.13 12.31
CA MET A 1 -18.06 -1.45 11.83
C MET A 1 -17.57 -2.16 10.59
N ARG A 2 -17.44 -1.44 9.47
CA ARG A 2 -16.91 -1.99 8.21
C ARG A 2 -15.40 -1.74 8.14
N THR A 3 -14.65 -2.81 8.19
CA THR A 3 -13.19 -2.78 8.14
C THR A 3 -12.70 -3.26 6.77
N ALA A 4 -11.70 -2.59 6.20
CA ALA A 4 -11.02 -3.05 5.00
C ALA A 4 -9.50 -3.02 5.15
N ILE A 5 -8.83 -3.76 4.26
CA ILE A 5 -7.37 -3.86 4.20
C ILE A 5 -6.87 -3.16 2.94
N CYS A 6 -5.85 -2.33 3.07
CA CYS A 6 -5.02 -1.88 1.96
C CYS A 6 -3.66 -2.55 2.08
N SER A 7 -3.25 -3.34 1.10
CA SER A 7 -2.01 -4.11 1.16
C SER A 7 -1.00 -3.67 0.11
N GLY A 8 0.28 -3.86 0.41
CA GLY A 8 1.35 -3.61 -0.53
C GLY A 8 2.73 -3.85 0.07
N SER A 9 3.75 -3.83 -0.78
CA SER A 9 5.15 -3.87 -0.31
C SER A 9 5.64 -2.51 0.14
N PHE A 10 5.09 -1.42 -0.39
CA PHE A 10 5.39 -0.02 -0.01
C PHE A 10 6.89 0.27 0.09
N ASP A 11 7.60 0.13 -0.99
CA ASP A 11 9.06 0.26 -1.05
C ASP A 11 9.54 1.40 -1.99
N PRO A 12 9.29 2.66 -1.65
CA PRO A 12 8.48 3.19 -0.55
C PRO A 12 6.99 3.34 -0.88
N ILE A 13 6.19 3.77 0.10
CA ILE A 13 4.84 4.27 -0.15
C ILE A 13 4.90 5.53 -1.02
N THR A 14 4.03 5.61 -2.03
CA THR A 14 3.95 6.73 -2.97
C THR A 14 2.67 7.55 -2.77
N LEU A 15 2.58 8.71 -3.43
CA LEU A 15 1.34 9.49 -3.47
C LEU A 15 0.17 8.68 -4.06
N GLY A 16 0.45 7.79 -5.03
CA GLY A 16 -0.59 6.92 -5.58
C GLY A 16 -1.14 5.92 -4.57
N HIS A 17 -0.26 5.32 -3.75
CA HIS A 17 -0.69 4.45 -2.66
C HIS A 17 -1.51 5.22 -1.62
N LEU A 18 -1.04 6.40 -1.22
CA LEU A 18 -1.73 7.23 -0.23
C LEU A 18 -3.11 7.68 -0.73
N ASP A 19 -3.25 7.98 -2.02
CA ASP A 19 -4.54 8.33 -2.64
C ASP A 19 -5.56 7.19 -2.49
N VAL A 20 -5.16 5.96 -2.79
CA VAL A 20 -6.02 4.78 -2.62
C VAL A 20 -6.41 4.59 -1.16
N ILE A 21 -5.45 4.72 -0.24
CA ILE A 21 -5.70 4.58 1.21
C ILE A 21 -6.69 5.65 1.70
N ARG A 22 -6.50 6.92 1.32
CA ARG A 22 -7.41 8.02 1.68
C ARG A 22 -8.82 7.80 1.17
N ARG A 23 -8.95 7.37 -0.07
CA ARG A 23 -10.27 7.10 -0.68
C ARG A 23 -10.96 5.91 -0.02
N ALA A 24 -10.22 4.87 0.31
CA ALA A 24 -10.72 3.75 1.09
C ALA A 24 -11.16 4.20 2.50
N ALA A 25 -10.36 5.04 3.17
CA ALA A 25 -10.69 5.58 4.48
C ALA A 25 -11.99 6.39 4.51
N GLY A 26 -12.37 7.00 3.38
CA GLY A 26 -13.66 7.66 3.22
C GLY A 26 -14.85 6.72 3.02
N CYS A 27 -14.60 5.43 2.74
CA CYS A 27 -15.65 4.44 2.45
C CYS A 27 -15.86 3.44 3.61
N PHE A 28 -14.87 3.29 4.49
CA PHE A 28 -14.86 2.31 5.57
C PHE A 28 -14.65 2.98 6.92
N ASP A 29 -15.18 2.34 7.97
CA ASP A 29 -15.03 2.85 9.34
C ASP A 29 -13.58 2.69 9.84
N GLN A 30 -12.88 1.63 9.40
CA GLN A 30 -11.50 1.32 9.74
C GLN A 30 -10.74 0.78 8.53
N ILE A 31 -9.53 1.26 8.32
CA ILE A 31 -8.58 0.71 7.34
C ILE A 31 -7.34 0.19 8.07
N TRP A 32 -6.93 -1.02 7.73
CA TRP A 32 -5.64 -1.56 8.08
C TRP A 32 -4.73 -1.60 6.86
N VAL A 33 -3.59 -0.95 6.95
CA VAL A 33 -2.54 -1.01 5.91
C VAL A 33 -1.62 -2.17 6.24
N CYS A 34 -1.70 -3.22 5.44
CA CYS A 34 -0.89 -4.42 5.57
C CYS A 34 0.42 -4.24 4.79
N VAL A 35 1.52 -4.03 5.49
CA VAL A 35 2.85 -3.92 4.90
C VAL A 35 3.46 -5.31 4.80
N SER A 36 3.64 -5.80 3.57
CA SER A 36 4.29 -7.09 3.33
C SER A 36 5.80 -6.95 3.40
N PRO A 37 6.50 -7.80 4.18
CA PRO A 37 7.96 -7.81 4.23
C PRO A 37 8.60 -8.20 2.89
N ASN A 38 7.91 -8.98 2.06
CA ASN A 38 8.26 -9.44 0.71
C ASN A 38 9.72 -9.90 0.57
N ALA A 39 10.08 -10.94 1.32
CA ALA A 39 11.43 -11.49 1.41
C ALA A 39 12.02 -11.98 0.07
N GLU A 40 11.20 -12.22 -0.95
CA GLU A 40 11.62 -12.75 -2.25
C GLU A 40 12.12 -11.69 -3.24
N LYS A 41 11.82 -10.41 -3.02
CA LYS A 41 12.32 -9.35 -3.91
C LYS A 41 13.76 -8.96 -3.55
N ARG A 42 14.71 -9.40 -4.35
CA ARG A 42 16.15 -9.14 -4.19
C ARG A 42 16.56 -7.66 -4.26
N ASN A 43 15.67 -6.76 -4.64
CA ASN A 43 15.95 -5.33 -4.85
C ASN A 43 15.07 -4.41 -4.00
N GLN A 44 14.90 -4.72 -2.72
CA GLN A 44 14.21 -3.80 -1.81
C GLN A 44 15.16 -2.68 -1.39
N MET A 45 14.65 -1.45 -1.35
CA MET A 45 15.41 -0.29 -0.91
C MET A 45 15.35 -0.15 0.61
N PHE A 46 14.22 -0.49 1.22
CA PHE A 46 13.96 -0.31 2.65
C PHE A 46 13.71 -1.65 3.35
N THR A 47 14.16 -1.75 4.60
CA THR A 47 13.82 -2.90 5.44
C THR A 47 12.31 -2.91 5.74
N PRO A 48 11.73 -4.04 6.17
CA PRO A 48 10.32 -4.10 6.57
C PRO A 48 9.96 -3.05 7.62
N GLU A 49 10.81 -2.85 8.62
CA GLU A 49 10.61 -1.87 9.70
C GLU A 49 10.67 -0.43 9.18
N GLN A 50 11.59 -0.15 8.27
CA GLN A 50 11.68 1.16 7.60
C GLN A 50 10.44 1.45 6.78
N LYS A 51 9.95 0.46 6.01
CA LYS A 51 8.70 0.59 5.25
C LYS A 51 7.51 0.91 6.16
N LEU A 52 7.38 0.18 7.28
CA LEU A 52 6.32 0.44 8.25
C LEU A 52 6.42 1.85 8.83
N ARG A 53 7.63 2.31 9.18
CA ARG A 53 7.87 3.68 9.65
C ARG A 53 7.42 4.72 8.63
N LEU A 54 7.76 4.52 7.35
CA LEU A 54 7.36 5.42 6.26
C LEU A 54 5.84 5.42 6.05
N VAL A 55 5.21 4.24 6.05
CA VAL A 55 3.76 4.14 5.91
C VAL A 55 3.04 4.86 7.05
N ARG A 56 3.46 4.63 8.30
CA ARG A 56 2.87 5.29 9.47
C ARG A 56 2.99 6.81 9.41
N ALA A 57 4.14 7.32 8.97
CA ALA A 57 4.32 8.77 8.79
C ALA A 57 3.41 9.32 7.68
N ALA A 58 3.21 8.56 6.59
CA ALA A 58 2.37 8.99 5.48
C ALA A 58 0.87 9.05 5.83
N ILE A 59 0.41 8.18 6.74
CA ILE A 59 -1.01 8.07 7.11
C ILE A 59 -1.38 8.80 8.40
N GLN A 60 -0.45 9.51 9.03
CA GLN A 60 -0.62 10.10 10.38
C GLN A 60 -1.82 11.03 10.53
N GLU A 61 -2.29 11.64 9.45
CA GLU A 61 -3.45 12.53 9.43
C GLU A 61 -4.78 11.79 9.20
N LEU A 62 -4.76 10.47 9.03
CA LEU A 62 -5.93 9.65 8.77
C LEU A 62 -6.35 8.93 10.06
N PRO A 63 -7.36 9.42 10.80
CA PRO A 63 -7.66 8.94 12.16
C PRO A 63 -8.21 7.50 12.20
N ASN A 64 -8.72 7.00 11.09
CA ASN A 64 -9.29 5.66 10.96
C ASN A 64 -8.38 4.72 10.15
N VAL A 65 -7.08 5.01 10.08
CA VAL A 65 -6.11 4.20 9.33
C VAL A 65 -4.95 3.80 10.24
N GLU A 66 -4.66 2.53 10.32
CA GLU A 66 -3.53 1.96 11.04
C GLU A 66 -2.67 1.09 10.11
N ALA A 67 -1.41 0.85 10.47
CA ALA A 67 -0.49 0.07 9.66
C ALA A 67 0.30 -0.95 10.49
N GLU A 68 0.44 -2.16 9.94
CA GLU A 68 1.19 -3.26 10.55
C GLU A 68 2.02 -4.01 9.51
N LEU A 69 3.08 -4.66 9.99
CA LEU A 69 3.81 -5.68 9.22
C LEU A 69 3.08 -7.02 9.34
N TRP A 70 2.95 -7.71 8.21
CA TRP A 70 2.38 -9.04 8.18
C TRP A 70 3.15 -9.97 7.24
N PRO A 71 3.80 -11.02 7.76
CA PRO A 71 4.60 -11.94 6.96
C PRO A 71 3.79 -13.09 6.34
N GLY A 72 2.51 -13.22 6.70
CA GLY A 72 1.63 -14.32 6.28
C GLY A 72 0.74 -13.98 5.09
N LEU A 73 -0.26 -14.83 4.88
CA LEU A 73 -1.26 -14.65 3.82
C LEU A 73 -2.17 -13.45 4.12
N LEU A 74 -2.45 -12.67 3.10
CA LEU A 74 -3.31 -11.50 3.22
C LEU A 74 -4.75 -11.86 3.65
N ALA A 75 -5.26 -13.00 3.20
CA ALA A 75 -6.58 -13.48 3.60
C ALA A 75 -6.66 -13.80 5.10
N ASP A 76 -5.58 -14.31 5.70
CA ASP A 76 -5.50 -14.56 7.15
C ASP A 76 -5.41 -13.25 7.94
N TYR A 77 -4.68 -12.28 7.43
CA TYR A 77 -4.64 -10.93 7.99
C TYR A 77 -6.02 -10.28 7.98
N ALA A 78 -6.72 -10.36 6.85
CA ALA A 78 -8.08 -9.84 6.74
C ALA A 78 -9.04 -10.51 7.74
N ARG A 79 -8.93 -11.83 7.89
CA ARG A 79 -9.74 -12.59 8.85
C ARG A 79 -9.45 -12.16 10.30
N SER A 80 -8.19 -11.99 10.67
CA SER A 80 -7.81 -11.59 12.04
C SER A 80 -8.30 -10.20 12.42
N HIS A 81 -8.47 -9.33 11.44
CA HIS A 81 -8.98 -7.96 11.64
C HIS A 81 -10.49 -7.81 11.38
N GLY A 82 -11.19 -8.91 11.10
CA GLY A 82 -12.61 -8.87 10.77
C GLY A 82 -12.94 -8.03 9.53
N ALA A 83 -11.99 -7.94 8.59
CA ALA A 83 -12.15 -7.15 7.39
C ALA A 83 -13.12 -7.83 6.40
N CYS A 84 -14.00 -7.04 5.82
CA CYS A 84 -14.92 -7.49 4.78
C CYS A 84 -14.39 -7.26 3.36
N ALA A 85 -13.36 -6.45 3.19
CA ALA A 85 -12.80 -6.14 1.88
C ALA A 85 -11.28 -5.92 1.91
N ILE A 86 -10.65 -6.24 0.78
CA ILE A 86 -9.31 -5.77 0.42
C ILE A 86 -9.49 -4.69 -0.64
N VAL A 87 -8.83 -3.54 -0.47
CA VAL A 87 -8.87 -2.43 -1.42
C VAL A 87 -7.52 -2.34 -2.14
N ARG A 88 -7.56 -2.35 -3.46
CA ARG A 88 -6.38 -2.28 -4.34
C ARG A 88 -6.55 -1.19 -5.38
N GLY A 89 -5.48 -0.46 -5.68
CA GLY A 89 -5.44 0.47 -6.80
C GLY A 89 -5.10 -0.24 -8.11
N VAL A 90 -5.71 0.16 -9.19
CA VAL A 90 -5.41 -0.34 -10.55
C VAL A 90 -5.15 0.82 -11.50
N ARG A 91 -4.12 0.70 -12.33
CA ARG A 91 -3.69 1.71 -13.30
C ARG A 91 -3.82 1.24 -14.75
N SER A 92 -3.91 -0.06 -14.97
CA SER A 92 -3.87 -0.68 -16.29
C SER A 92 -4.65 -1.99 -16.33
N VAL A 93 -4.88 -2.51 -17.52
CA VAL A 93 -5.47 -3.83 -17.73
C VAL A 93 -4.58 -4.94 -17.14
N THR A 94 -3.26 -4.80 -17.22
CA THR A 94 -2.31 -5.73 -16.62
C THR A 94 -2.42 -5.77 -15.10
N ASP A 95 -2.52 -4.61 -14.45
CA ASP A 95 -2.79 -4.53 -13.01
C ASP A 95 -4.11 -5.24 -12.66
N PHE A 96 -5.16 -4.96 -13.44
CA PHE A 96 -6.48 -5.57 -13.21
C PHE A 96 -6.41 -7.10 -13.28
N ASP A 97 -5.75 -7.66 -14.28
CA ASP A 97 -5.65 -9.12 -14.43
C ASP A 97 -4.96 -9.78 -13.23
N ALA A 98 -3.84 -9.21 -12.78
CA ALA A 98 -3.12 -9.70 -11.61
C ALA A 98 -3.98 -9.58 -10.32
N GLU A 99 -4.65 -8.47 -10.11
CA GLU A 99 -5.53 -8.25 -8.95
C GLU A 99 -6.77 -9.15 -8.99
N TYR A 100 -7.31 -9.41 -10.16
CA TYR A 100 -8.43 -10.34 -10.34
C TYR A 100 -8.07 -11.76 -9.92
N GLN A 101 -6.90 -12.25 -10.33
CA GLN A 101 -6.42 -13.57 -9.92
C GLN A 101 -6.22 -13.65 -8.41
N MET A 102 -5.61 -12.64 -7.80
CA MET A 102 -5.44 -12.58 -6.35
C MET A 102 -6.76 -12.49 -5.59
N ALA A 103 -7.75 -11.79 -6.14
CA ALA A 103 -9.09 -11.71 -5.55
C ALA A 103 -9.75 -13.09 -5.46
N LEU A 104 -9.64 -13.92 -6.51
CA LEU A 104 -10.16 -15.27 -6.51
C LEU A 104 -9.46 -16.16 -5.47
N ILE A 105 -8.15 -16.06 -5.34
CA ILE A 105 -7.35 -16.80 -4.36
C ILE A 105 -7.77 -16.40 -2.93
N ASN A 106 -7.80 -15.11 -2.64
CA ASN A 106 -8.16 -14.60 -1.32
C ASN A 106 -9.59 -14.98 -0.91
N ARG A 107 -10.53 -14.92 -1.84
CA ARG A 107 -11.91 -15.35 -1.59
C ARG A 107 -12.03 -16.85 -1.36
N GLY A 108 -11.21 -17.66 -2.03
CA GLY A 108 -11.14 -19.11 -1.80
C GLY A 108 -10.62 -19.46 -0.40
N ILE A 109 -9.67 -18.69 0.13
CA ILE A 109 -9.09 -18.88 1.47
C ILE A 109 -10.01 -18.34 2.56
N CYS A 110 -10.61 -17.17 2.32
CA CYS A 110 -11.50 -16.48 3.25
C CYS A 110 -12.84 -16.16 2.58
N PRO A 111 -13.81 -17.10 2.60
CA PRO A 111 -15.14 -16.87 2.03
C PRO A 111 -15.81 -15.65 2.67
N GLY A 112 -16.38 -14.78 1.84
CA GLY A 112 -16.98 -13.52 2.28
C GLY A 112 -16.04 -12.32 2.24
N LEU A 113 -14.74 -12.52 2.01
CA LEU A 113 -13.78 -11.43 1.77
C LEU A 113 -13.88 -10.98 0.31
N GLU A 114 -14.24 -9.74 0.09
CA GLU A 114 -14.31 -9.14 -1.25
C GLU A 114 -13.05 -8.36 -1.59
N THR A 115 -12.77 -8.17 -2.88
CA THR A 115 -11.71 -7.28 -3.35
C THR A 115 -12.33 -6.13 -4.12
N MET A 116 -12.03 -4.91 -3.69
CA MET A 116 -12.45 -3.68 -4.35
C MET A 116 -11.29 -3.08 -5.10
N LEU A 117 -11.48 -2.84 -6.40
CA LEU A 117 -10.48 -2.23 -7.26
C LEU A 117 -10.81 -0.75 -7.49
N LEU A 118 -9.92 0.14 -7.09
CA LEU A 118 -10.04 1.57 -7.31
C LEU A 118 -9.16 1.98 -8.48
N PRO A 119 -9.72 2.60 -9.53
CA PRO A 119 -8.91 3.21 -10.57
C PRO A 119 -7.99 4.27 -9.96
N ALA A 120 -6.71 4.27 -10.34
CA ALA A 120 -5.77 5.29 -9.92
C ALA A 120 -6.26 6.67 -10.35
N SER A 121 -6.10 7.67 -9.48
CA SER A 121 -6.37 9.06 -9.83
C SER A 121 -5.39 9.53 -10.91
N ALA A 122 -5.88 10.35 -11.85
CA ALA A 122 -5.12 10.77 -13.03
C ALA A 122 -3.70 11.32 -12.72
N PRO A 123 -3.49 12.14 -11.67
CA PRO A 123 -2.16 12.65 -11.35
C PRO A 123 -1.14 11.55 -10.98
N TYR A 124 -1.60 10.37 -10.54
CA TYR A 124 -0.75 9.28 -10.02
C TYR A 124 -0.69 8.07 -10.93
N GLN A 125 -1.30 8.14 -12.10
CA GLN A 125 -1.44 7.02 -13.04
C GLN A 125 -0.10 6.43 -13.49
N HIS A 126 0.95 7.25 -13.55
CA HIS A 126 2.29 6.86 -13.99
C HIS A 126 3.28 6.64 -12.85
N PHE A 127 2.85 6.73 -11.60
CA PHE A 127 3.73 6.64 -10.44
C PHE A 127 3.77 5.22 -9.90
N SER A 128 4.98 4.67 -9.83
CA SER A 128 5.25 3.38 -9.21
C SER A 128 6.34 3.52 -8.15
N SER A 129 6.40 2.58 -7.21
CA SER A 129 7.52 2.51 -6.27
C SER A 129 8.87 2.35 -6.98
N SER A 130 8.90 1.64 -8.12
CA SER A 130 10.11 1.49 -8.93
C SER A 130 10.62 2.83 -9.43
N MET A 131 9.75 3.69 -9.96
CA MET A 131 10.09 5.04 -10.39
C MET A 131 10.53 5.90 -9.21
N ALA A 132 9.84 5.82 -8.07
CA ALA A 132 10.25 6.55 -6.86
C ALA A 132 11.65 6.14 -6.40
N ARG A 133 11.97 4.84 -6.39
CA ARG A 133 13.31 4.36 -6.05
C ARG A 133 14.38 4.89 -7.01
N GLU A 134 14.07 4.98 -8.28
CA GLU A 134 14.99 5.55 -9.27
C GLU A 134 15.23 7.03 -8.99
N MET A 135 14.20 7.81 -8.71
CA MET A 135 14.33 9.22 -8.35
C MET A 135 15.15 9.41 -7.07
N ILE A 136 14.98 8.56 -6.07
CA ILE A 136 15.78 8.56 -4.85
C ILE A 136 17.26 8.29 -5.17
N ARG A 137 17.56 7.25 -5.94
CA ARG A 137 18.95 6.89 -6.32
C ARG A 137 19.66 8.01 -7.07
N TYR A 138 18.95 8.72 -7.92
CA TYR A 138 19.50 9.83 -8.71
C TYR A 138 19.37 11.19 -8.01
N ARG A 139 18.96 11.22 -6.74
CA ARG A 139 18.79 12.44 -5.93
C ARG A 139 17.95 13.51 -6.62
N GLN A 140 16.86 13.09 -7.25
CA GLN A 140 15.90 13.97 -7.90
C GLN A 140 14.86 14.49 -6.89
N PRO A 141 14.18 15.61 -7.17
CA PRO A 141 13.07 16.10 -6.33
C PRO A 141 11.99 15.03 -6.13
N LEU A 142 11.57 14.81 -4.89
CA LEU A 142 10.68 13.70 -4.51
C LEU A 142 9.22 14.12 -4.30
N GLU A 143 8.93 15.42 -4.29
CA GLU A 143 7.62 16.00 -3.95
C GLU A 143 6.49 15.55 -4.89
N ARG A 144 6.85 15.17 -6.12
CA ARG A 144 5.89 14.66 -7.11
C ARG A 144 5.51 13.21 -6.91
N TYR A 145 6.29 12.47 -6.14
CA TYR A 145 6.19 11.01 -6.03
C TYR A 145 5.82 10.54 -4.64
N LEU A 146 6.30 11.24 -3.62
CA LEU A 146 6.21 10.81 -2.23
C LEU A 146 5.36 11.76 -1.40
N PRO A 147 4.63 11.23 -0.40
CA PRO A 147 3.98 12.04 0.62
C PRO A 147 4.99 12.95 1.33
N ALA A 148 4.64 14.22 1.51
CA ALA A 148 5.54 15.20 2.13
C ALA A 148 6.14 14.77 3.48
N PRO A 149 5.37 14.15 4.41
CA PRO A 149 5.91 13.72 5.71
C PRO A 149 7.04 12.69 5.64
N ILE A 150 7.13 11.92 4.56
CA ILE A 150 8.14 10.87 4.45
C ILE A 150 9.42 11.31 3.72
N ILE A 151 9.41 12.44 3.03
CA ILE A 151 10.57 12.88 2.26
C ILE A 151 11.82 13.04 3.15
N PRO A 152 11.79 13.75 4.29
CA PRO A 152 12.94 13.84 5.18
C PRO A 152 13.41 12.48 5.72
N LEU A 153 12.46 11.56 5.97
CA LEU A 153 12.78 10.22 6.47
C LEU A 153 13.46 9.38 5.39
N VAL A 154 13.01 9.50 4.14
CA VAL A 154 13.64 8.81 3.00
C VAL A 154 15.06 9.32 2.80
N GLU A 155 15.30 10.63 2.86
CA GLU A 155 16.61 11.23 2.75
C GLU A 155 17.55 10.72 3.86
N GLU A 156 17.09 10.74 5.13
CA GLU A 156 17.83 10.19 6.29
C GLU A 156 18.22 8.71 6.09
N LEU A 157 17.31 7.89 5.55
CA LEU A 157 17.52 6.45 5.39
C LEU A 157 18.36 6.07 4.17
N THR A 158 18.62 7.00 3.27
CA THR A 158 19.34 6.75 2.00
C THR A 158 20.64 7.53 1.88
N GLU A 159 21.03 8.28 2.93
CA GLU A 159 22.36 8.88 3.06
C GLU A 159 23.43 7.81 3.32
#